data_515cb76f702109ab7c9dd1b8d0e63b51
#
_entry.id   515cb76f702109ab7c9dd1b8d0e63b51
#
_cell.length_a   1.000
_cell.length_b   1.000
_cell.length_c   1.000
_cell.angle_alpha   90.00
_cell.angle_beta   90.00
_cell.angle_gamma   90.00
#
_symmetry.space_group_name_H-M   'P 1'
#
loop_
_entity.id
_entity.type
_entity.pdbx_description
1 polymer ?
#
loop_
_entity_poly.entity_id
_entity_poly.type
_entity_poly.pdbx_seq_one_letter_code
_entity_poly.pdbx_strand_id
1 'polypeptide(L)'
;HHPEILLCDEATSALDPESTSVVLSLLKEINHKLGITIVLITHEMQVIREICDQVVVIDAGEIVESGEVWSVFSQPQQGITQELLNLEQLDLPFRLNAEPTQLDTHAIFKISSTSDAHHPPDLKQILEHFPQTVHLYQSQVDTIQNHLIGTLVIAVPAQDLEIQSLLQKLKAHVTHVEVLGYARPTH
;
A
#
# COMPACT_ATOMS: atom_id res chain seq x y z
N HIS A 1 19.48 -34.05 -10.97
CA HIS A 1 19.76 -33.08 -9.91
C HIS A 1 18.42 -32.65 -9.29
N HIS A 2 18.31 -32.68 -7.97
CA HIS A 2 17.17 -32.16 -7.24
C HIS A 2 17.66 -30.89 -6.55
N PRO A 3 17.50 -29.69 -7.17
CA PRO A 3 17.90 -28.45 -6.53
C PRO A 3 16.98 -28.16 -5.36
N GLU A 4 17.52 -27.61 -4.29
CA GLU A 4 16.75 -27.12 -3.14
C GLU A 4 16.34 -25.64 -3.33
N ILE A 5 17.10 -24.92 -4.16
CA ILE A 5 16.90 -23.50 -4.43
C ILE A 5 16.93 -23.26 -5.94
N LEU A 6 15.97 -22.50 -6.44
CA LEU A 6 15.92 -21.97 -7.80
C LEU A 6 16.10 -20.45 -7.74
N LEU A 7 17.14 -19.94 -8.41
CA LEU A 7 17.37 -18.51 -8.56
C LEU A 7 16.87 -18.05 -9.93
N CYS A 8 15.98 -17.07 -9.92
CA CYS A 8 15.42 -16.43 -11.10
C CYS A 8 15.81 -14.95 -11.11
N ASP A 9 16.63 -14.56 -12.06
CA ASP A 9 17.07 -13.18 -12.23
C ASP A 9 16.30 -12.55 -13.38
N GLU A 10 15.47 -11.54 -13.08
CA GLU A 10 14.61 -10.80 -14.02
C GLU A 10 13.84 -11.69 -15.03
N ALA A 11 13.30 -12.82 -14.56
CA ALA A 11 12.70 -13.85 -15.41
C ALA A 11 11.48 -13.37 -16.21
N THR A 12 10.89 -12.22 -15.86
CA THR A 12 9.67 -11.67 -16.48
C THR A 12 9.88 -10.33 -17.18
N SER A 13 11.04 -9.67 -17.00
CA SER A 13 11.27 -8.28 -17.41
C SER A 13 11.12 -8.00 -18.91
N ALA A 14 11.21 -9.00 -19.78
CA ALA A 14 11.08 -8.88 -21.23
C ALA A 14 9.80 -9.50 -21.78
N LEU A 15 8.86 -9.89 -20.92
CA LEU A 15 7.63 -10.57 -21.30
C LEU A 15 6.44 -9.59 -21.31
N ASP A 16 5.45 -9.91 -22.15
CA ASP A 16 4.14 -9.29 -22.07
C ASP A 16 3.36 -9.80 -20.84
N PRO A 17 2.31 -9.08 -20.39
CA PRO A 17 1.56 -9.45 -19.18
C PRO A 17 0.97 -10.85 -19.19
N GLU A 18 0.54 -11.34 -20.35
CA GLU A 18 -0.04 -12.68 -20.49
C GLU A 18 1.05 -13.75 -20.27
N SER A 19 2.18 -13.59 -20.95
CA SER A 19 3.36 -14.48 -20.81
C SER A 19 3.92 -14.45 -19.39
N THR A 20 3.97 -13.26 -18.75
CA THR A 20 4.35 -13.10 -17.34
C THR A 20 3.47 -13.96 -16.43
N SER A 21 2.15 -13.86 -16.56
CA SER A 21 1.21 -14.63 -15.75
C SER A 21 1.41 -16.14 -15.89
N VAL A 22 1.68 -16.63 -17.10
CA VAL A 22 1.99 -18.05 -17.34
C VAL A 22 3.25 -18.49 -16.63
N VAL A 23 4.33 -17.68 -16.71
CA VAL A 23 5.62 -17.99 -16.05
C VAL A 23 5.45 -17.99 -14.53
N LEU A 24 4.76 -17.01 -13.96
CA LEU A 24 4.51 -16.92 -12.53
C LEU A 24 3.67 -18.12 -12.02
N SER A 25 2.66 -18.52 -12.77
CA SER A 25 1.85 -19.71 -12.46
C SER A 25 2.69 -20.98 -12.46
N LEU A 26 3.61 -21.12 -13.42
CA LEU A 26 4.55 -22.25 -13.50
C LEU A 26 5.50 -22.26 -12.30
N LEU A 27 6.05 -21.10 -11.90
CA LEU A 27 6.92 -20.99 -10.74
C LEU A 27 6.20 -21.40 -9.45
N LYS A 28 4.96 -20.96 -9.25
CA LYS A 28 4.10 -21.39 -8.13
C LYS A 28 3.91 -22.92 -8.13
N GLU A 29 3.61 -23.48 -9.30
CA GLU A 29 3.41 -24.92 -9.45
C GLU A 29 4.68 -25.72 -9.11
N ILE A 30 5.83 -25.26 -9.59
CA ILE A 30 7.14 -25.86 -9.31
C ILE A 30 7.46 -25.80 -7.81
N ASN A 31 7.30 -24.62 -7.19
CA ASN A 31 7.52 -24.44 -5.75
C ASN A 31 6.65 -25.43 -4.95
N HIS A 32 5.33 -25.48 -5.27
CA HIS A 32 4.40 -26.34 -4.55
C HIS A 32 4.64 -27.83 -4.75
N LYS A 33 4.95 -28.26 -5.99
CA LYS A 33 5.15 -29.68 -6.32
C LYS A 33 6.48 -30.24 -5.84
N LEU A 34 7.53 -29.43 -5.93
CA LEU A 34 8.89 -29.88 -5.63
C LEU A 34 9.34 -29.48 -4.22
N GLY A 35 8.64 -28.57 -3.54
CA GLY A 35 9.00 -28.06 -2.21
C GLY A 35 10.32 -27.30 -2.19
N ILE A 36 10.73 -26.71 -3.33
CA ILE A 36 11.98 -25.95 -3.45
C ILE A 36 11.77 -24.48 -3.09
N THR A 37 12.81 -23.83 -2.59
CA THR A 37 12.80 -22.38 -2.40
C THR A 37 13.06 -21.68 -3.73
N ILE A 38 12.23 -20.68 -4.08
CA ILE A 38 12.46 -19.85 -5.27
C ILE A 38 12.90 -18.47 -4.80
N VAL A 39 14.04 -18.02 -5.27
CA VAL A 39 14.54 -16.66 -5.08
C VAL A 39 14.37 -15.91 -6.38
N LEU A 40 13.52 -14.88 -6.37
CA LEU A 40 13.21 -14.07 -7.53
C LEU A 40 13.82 -12.69 -7.38
N ILE A 41 14.65 -12.29 -8.34
CA ILE A 41 15.20 -10.92 -8.42
C ILE A 41 14.40 -10.18 -9.48
N THR A 42 13.75 -9.09 -9.06
CA THR A 42 12.93 -8.28 -9.94
C THR A 42 12.74 -6.87 -9.38
N HIS A 43 12.48 -5.91 -10.24
CA HIS A 43 12.01 -4.56 -9.89
C HIS A 43 10.50 -4.40 -10.13
N GLU A 44 9.82 -5.45 -10.54
CA GLU A 44 8.37 -5.45 -10.81
C GLU A 44 7.58 -5.74 -9.53
N MET A 45 7.09 -4.70 -8.86
CA MET A 45 6.32 -4.82 -7.60
C MET A 45 5.07 -5.69 -7.76
N GLN A 46 4.46 -5.70 -8.95
CA GLN A 46 3.32 -6.54 -9.26
C GLN A 46 3.66 -8.04 -9.15
N VAL A 47 4.82 -8.43 -9.65
CA VAL A 47 5.31 -9.81 -9.59
C VAL A 47 5.52 -10.24 -8.14
N ILE A 48 6.14 -9.38 -7.32
CA ILE A 48 6.37 -9.66 -5.89
C ILE A 48 5.03 -9.86 -5.17
N ARG A 49 4.06 -8.97 -5.40
CA ARG A 49 2.71 -9.09 -4.80
C ARG A 49 2.02 -10.39 -5.14
N GLU A 50 2.21 -10.86 -6.37
CA GLU A 50 1.47 -11.99 -6.90
C GLU A 50 1.97 -13.34 -6.37
N ILE A 51 3.30 -13.53 -6.26
CA ILE A 51 3.84 -14.86 -5.99
C ILE A 51 4.77 -14.99 -4.79
N CYS A 52 5.32 -13.89 -4.26
CA CYS A 52 6.30 -13.98 -3.19
C CYS A 52 5.65 -14.01 -1.80
N ASP A 53 6.22 -14.79 -0.89
CA ASP A 53 5.84 -14.83 0.52
C ASP A 53 6.63 -13.81 1.33
N GLN A 54 7.92 -13.67 1.00
CA GLN A 54 8.87 -12.78 1.65
C GLN A 54 9.47 -11.83 0.64
N VAL A 55 9.84 -10.65 1.07
CA VAL A 55 10.56 -9.66 0.28
C VAL A 55 11.80 -9.18 1.02
N VAL A 56 12.85 -8.92 0.26
CA VAL A 56 14.09 -8.28 0.71
C VAL A 56 14.35 -7.11 -0.22
N VAL A 57 14.41 -5.91 0.34
CA VAL A 57 14.76 -4.69 -0.39
C VAL A 57 16.24 -4.42 -0.23
N ILE A 58 16.93 -4.25 -1.35
CA ILE A 58 18.36 -4.01 -1.39
C ILE A 58 18.59 -2.62 -2.00
N ASP A 59 19.38 -1.80 -1.31
CA ASP A 59 19.84 -0.51 -1.79
C ASP A 59 21.35 -0.38 -1.56
N ALA A 60 22.06 0.12 -2.57
CA ALA A 60 23.52 0.29 -2.55
C ALA A 60 24.31 -0.97 -2.09
N GLY A 61 23.77 -2.17 -2.34
CA GLY A 61 24.38 -3.45 -1.97
C GLY A 61 24.09 -3.91 -0.54
N GLU A 62 23.27 -3.19 0.21
CA GLU A 62 22.88 -3.54 1.58
C GLU A 62 21.39 -3.89 1.65
N ILE A 63 21.03 -4.81 2.54
CA ILE A 63 19.64 -5.10 2.85
C ILE A 63 19.12 -3.96 3.74
N VAL A 64 18.15 -3.19 3.23
CA VAL A 64 17.56 -2.06 3.94
C VAL A 64 16.22 -2.39 4.59
N GLU A 65 15.48 -3.33 4.02
CA GLU A 65 14.19 -3.79 4.57
C GLU A 65 13.93 -5.23 4.17
N SER A 66 13.26 -6.00 5.05
CA SER A 66 12.85 -7.37 4.75
C SER A 66 11.65 -7.80 5.60
N GLY A 67 10.82 -8.68 5.07
CA GLY A 67 9.66 -9.21 5.80
C GLY A 67 8.67 -9.90 4.89
N GLU A 68 7.52 -10.24 5.44
CA GLU A 68 6.39 -10.74 4.66
C GLU A 68 5.91 -9.67 3.67
N VAL A 69 5.59 -10.08 2.44
CA VAL A 69 5.24 -9.14 1.37
C VAL A 69 4.10 -8.22 1.79
N TRP A 70 3.01 -8.77 2.36
CA TRP A 70 1.87 -7.97 2.80
C TRP A 70 2.27 -6.92 3.86
N SER A 71 3.19 -7.26 4.77
CA SER A 71 3.63 -6.37 5.85
C SER A 71 4.47 -5.21 5.31
N VAL A 72 5.48 -5.51 4.50
CA VAL A 72 6.36 -4.50 3.89
C VAL A 72 5.56 -3.58 2.94
N PHE A 73 4.63 -4.14 2.18
CA PHE A 73 3.81 -3.37 1.23
C PHE A 73 2.74 -2.50 1.91
N SER A 74 2.24 -2.91 3.07
CA SER A 74 1.25 -2.11 3.81
C SER A 74 1.87 -1.00 4.66
N GLN A 75 3.10 -1.22 5.18
CA GLN A 75 3.78 -0.31 6.10
C GLN A 75 5.28 -0.28 5.85
N PRO A 76 5.75 0.17 4.67
CA PRO A 76 7.17 0.27 4.38
C PRO A 76 7.84 1.27 5.32
N GLN A 77 8.96 0.86 5.92
CA GLN A 77 9.69 1.65 6.90
C GLN A 77 10.80 2.49 6.25
N GLN A 78 11.25 2.09 5.06
CA GLN A 78 12.37 2.74 4.37
C GLN A 78 11.87 3.62 3.21
N GLY A 79 12.49 4.80 3.04
CA GLY A 79 12.12 5.73 1.97
C GLY A 79 12.24 5.10 0.58
N ILE A 80 13.30 4.33 0.33
CA ILE A 80 13.46 3.63 -0.94
C ILE A 80 12.35 2.60 -1.19
N THR A 81 11.87 1.92 -0.15
CA THR A 81 10.73 0.99 -0.29
C THR A 81 9.44 1.74 -0.62
N GLN A 82 9.21 2.89 0.01
CA GLN A 82 8.06 3.76 -0.28
C GLN A 82 8.09 4.25 -1.72
N GLU A 83 9.26 4.65 -2.21
CA GLU A 83 9.48 5.09 -3.59
C GLU A 83 9.23 3.94 -4.58
N LEU A 84 9.78 2.75 -4.34
CA LEU A 84 9.56 1.56 -5.18
C LEU A 84 8.09 1.15 -5.26
N LEU A 85 7.36 1.31 -4.17
CA LEU A 85 5.92 1.02 -4.12
C LEU A 85 5.04 2.14 -4.71
N ASN A 86 5.64 3.24 -5.18
CA ASN A 86 4.94 4.43 -5.69
C ASN A 86 3.89 4.98 -4.70
N LEU A 87 4.15 4.85 -3.39
CA LEU A 87 3.18 5.29 -2.36
C LEU A 87 3.08 6.82 -2.26
N GLU A 88 4.04 7.54 -2.80
CA GLU A 88 4.05 9.00 -2.81
C GLU A 88 3.27 9.61 -4.00
N GLN A 89 2.94 8.82 -5.02
CA GLN A 89 2.18 9.31 -6.18
C GLN A 89 0.68 9.36 -5.87
N LEU A 90 0.31 10.37 -5.10
CA LEU A 90 -1.09 10.78 -4.98
C LEU A 90 -1.42 11.73 -6.14
N ASP A 91 -2.19 11.24 -7.09
CA ASP A 91 -2.69 12.08 -8.19
C ASP A 91 -3.89 12.91 -7.69
N LEU A 92 -3.58 13.97 -6.94
CA LEU A 92 -4.58 14.88 -6.43
C LEU A 92 -4.77 16.06 -7.38
N PRO A 93 -6.01 16.49 -7.66
CA PRO A 93 -6.30 17.60 -8.59
C PRO A 93 -5.93 18.98 -8.03
N PHE A 94 -5.26 19.03 -6.89
CA PHE A 94 -4.87 20.27 -6.20
C PHE A 94 -3.51 20.12 -5.51
N ARG A 95 -2.92 21.25 -5.14
CA ARG A 95 -1.68 21.28 -4.35
C ARG A 95 -1.99 21.27 -2.86
N LEU A 96 -1.18 20.54 -2.10
CA LEU A 96 -1.27 20.50 -0.64
C LEU A 96 -0.44 21.64 -0.03
N ASN A 97 -0.99 22.27 1.01
CA ASN A 97 -0.31 23.22 1.88
C ASN A 97 -0.09 22.58 3.24
N ALA A 98 1.00 22.97 3.92
CA ALA A 98 1.30 22.45 5.26
C ALA A 98 0.28 22.94 6.32
N GLU A 99 -0.28 24.13 6.12
CA GLU A 99 -1.22 24.76 7.04
C GLU A 99 -2.50 25.23 6.31
N PRO A 100 -3.64 25.34 7.03
CA PRO A 100 -4.87 25.87 6.46
C PRO A 100 -4.72 27.36 6.17
N THR A 101 -4.97 27.77 4.93
CA THR A 101 -4.76 29.15 4.47
C THR A 101 -6.00 30.03 4.43
N GLN A 102 -7.20 29.42 4.46
CA GLN A 102 -8.50 30.12 4.34
C GLN A 102 -9.64 29.34 5.00
N LEU A 103 -10.79 30.00 5.19
CA LEU A 103 -11.99 29.44 5.84
C LEU A 103 -12.56 28.19 5.13
N ASP A 104 -12.42 28.09 3.81
CA ASP A 104 -12.95 26.95 3.02
C ASP A 104 -11.90 25.85 2.78
N THR A 105 -10.89 25.78 3.63
CA THR A 105 -9.81 24.79 3.48
C THR A 105 -10.28 23.44 4.01
N HIS A 106 -9.89 22.38 3.28
CA HIS A 106 -10.11 21.00 3.69
C HIS A 106 -8.80 20.37 4.17
N ALA A 107 -8.88 19.61 5.23
CA ALA A 107 -7.80 18.71 5.65
C ALA A 107 -7.87 17.43 4.81
N ILE A 108 -6.74 17.03 4.26
CA ILE A 108 -6.61 15.84 3.41
C ILE A 108 -6.01 14.73 4.25
N PHE A 109 -6.79 13.68 4.46
CA PHE A 109 -6.39 12.51 5.23
C PHE A 109 -6.04 11.37 4.29
N LYS A 110 -4.94 10.67 4.60
CA LYS A 110 -4.66 9.33 4.07
C LYS A 110 -4.89 8.33 5.19
N ILE A 111 -5.73 7.36 4.91
CA ILE A 111 -6.14 6.32 5.85
C ILE A 111 -5.76 4.99 5.24
N SER A 112 -4.94 4.20 5.93
CA SER A 112 -4.55 2.87 5.50
C SER A 112 -5.05 1.83 6.49
N SER A 113 -5.63 0.77 5.97
CA SER A 113 -6.14 -0.36 6.74
C SER A 113 -5.55 -1.65 6.22
N THR A 114 -5.12 -2.51 7.13
CA THR A 114 -4.72 -3.89 6.81
C THR A 114 -5.58 -4.82 7.64
N SER A 115 -6.19 -5.80 7.01
CA SER A 115 -7.06 -6.78 7.65
C SER A 115 -6.92 -8.14 7.00
N ASP A 116 -7.38 -9.19 7.66
CA ASP A 116 -7.58 -10.49 7.04
C ASP A 116 -8.61 -10.39 5.91
N ALA A 117 -8.40 -11.10 4.80
CA ALA A 117 -9.28 -11.06 3.62
C ALA A 117 -10.74 -11.48 3.93
N HIS A 118 -10.95 -12.26 5.01
CA HIS A 118 -12.28 -12.68 5.44
C HIS A 118 -12.97 -11.68 6.37
N HIS A 119 -12.23 -10.69 6.87
CA HIS A 119 -12.72 -9.69 7.83
C HIS A 119 -12.33 -8.28 7.37
N PRO A 120 -12.94 -7.76 6.28
CA PRO A 120 -12.64 -6.43 5.77
C PRO A 120 -12.95 -5.34 6.83
N PRO A 121 -12.22 -4.22 6.81
CA PRO A 121 -12.49 -3.12 7.72
C PRO A 121 -13.87 -2.53 7.46
N ASP A 122 -14.56 -2.17 8.54
CA ASP A 122 -15.86 -1.52 8.45
C ASP A 122 -15.69 -0.03 8.14
N LEU A 123 -15.91 0.34 6.88
CA LEU A 123 -15.81 1.72 6.41
C LEU A 123 -16.76 2.66 7.17
N LYS A 124 -17.93 2.18 7.59
CA LYS A 124 -18.88 2.99 8.37
C LYS A 124 -18.27 3.39 9.70
N GLN A 125 -17.64 2.48 10.43
CA GLN A 125 -16.96 2.79 11.69
C GLN A 125 -15.85 3.82 11.50
N ILE A 126 -15.13 3.80 10.40
CA ILE A 126 -14.10 4.79 10.09
C ILE A 126 -14.75 6.17 9.83
N LEU A 127 -15.78 6.22 8.99
CA LEU A 127 -16.41 7.47 8.56
C LEU A 127 -17.27 8.14 9.64
N GLU A 128 -17.83 7.38 10.58
CA GLU A 128 -18.62 7.92 11.70
C GLU A 128 -17.82 8.87 12.63
N HIS A 129 -16.49 8.79 12.60
CA HIS A 129 -15.64 9.70 13.36
C HIS A 129 -15.55 11.11 12.76
N PHE A 130 -15.92 11.27 11.48
CA PHE A 130 -15.91 12.56 10.81
C PHE A 130 -17.25 13.25 10.98
N PRO A 131 -17.30 14.40 11.67
CA PRO A 131 -18.56 15.11 11.97
C PRO A 131 -19.15 15.86 10.78
N GLN A 132 -18.42 15.92 9.68
CA GLN A 132 -18.73 16.76 8.51
C GLN A 132 -18.78 15.89 7.24
N THR A 133 -19.14 16.52 6.12
CA THR A 133 -19.12 15.87 4.82
C THR A 133 -17.72 15.42 4.46
N VAL A 134 -17.61 14.17 4.07
CA VAL A 134 -16.35 13.55 3.62
C VAL A 134 -16.37 13.46 2.10
N HIS A 135 -15.34 13.99 1.45
CA HIS A 135 -15.14 13.88 0.01
C HIS A 135 -14.07 12.84 -0.27
N LEU A 136 -14.38 11.83 -1.07
CA LEU A 136 -13.43 10.80 -1.47
C LEU A 136 -12.67 11.24 -2.74
N TYR A 137 -11.35 11.24 -2.68
CA TYR A 137 -10.47 11.54 -3.82
C TYR A 137 -9.82 10.31 -4.40
N GLN A 138 -9.43 9.37 -3.54
CA GLN A 138 -8.81 8.13 -4.00
C GLN A 138 -9.21 6.98 -3.07
N SER A 139 -9.45 5.82 -3.65
CA SER A 139 -9.56 4.57 -2.91
C SER A 139 -8.85 3.47 -3.66
N GLN A 140 -8.12 2.66 -2.93
CA GLN A 140 -7.43 1.49 -3.46
C GLN A 140 -7.61 0.35 -2.47
N VAL A 141 -7.88 -0.85 -2.97
CA VAL A 141 -7.91 -2.07 -2.18
C VAL A 141 -7.16 -3.14 -2.94
N ASP A 142 -6.11 -3.64 -2.33
CA ASP A 142 -5.29 -4.73 -2.84
C ASP A 142 -5.45 -5.96 -1.95
N THR A 143 -5.38 -7.14 -2.56
CA THR A 143 -5.27 -8.40 -1.81
C THR A 143 -3.87 -8.94 -2.02
N ILE A 144 -3.09 -9.00 -0.94
CA ILE A 144 -1.76 -9.59 -0.94
C ILE A 144 -1.78 -10.79 -0.01
N GLN A 145 -1.52 -11.98 -0.56
CA GLN A 145 -1.68 -13.23 0.16
C GLN A 145 -3.12 -13.34 0.71
N ASN A 146 -3.28 -13.44 2.01
CA ASN A 146 -4.60 -13.49 2.66
C ASN A 146 -4.94 -12.17 3.39
N HIS A 147 -4.32 -11.05 3.01
CA HIS A 147 -4.53 -9.75 3.63
C HIS A 147 -5.14 -8.76 2.64
N LEU A 148 -6.15 -8.02 3.09
CA LEU A 148 -6.67 -6.85 2.41
C LEU A 148 -5.90 -5.61 2.88
N ILE A 149 -5.33 -4.89 1.94
CA ILE A 149 -4.64 -3.62 2.16
C ILE A 149 -5.46 -2.54 1.49
N GLY A 150 -6.11 -1.71 2.28
CA GLY A 150 -6.95 -0.62 1.80
C GLY A 150 -6.30 0.73 2.07
N THR A 151 -6.38 1.64 1.10
CA THR A 151 -5.98 3.04 1.26
C THR A 151 -7.12 3.93 0.80
N LEU A 152 -7.45 4.93 1.61
CA LEU A 152 -8.42 5.99 1.30
C LEU A 152 -7.73 7.33 1.39
N VAL A 153 -7.97 8.20 0.41
CA VAL A 153 -7.63 9.62 0.49
C VAL A 153 -8.92 10.42 0.48
N ILE A 154 -9.16 11.11 1.57
CA ILE A 154 -10.38 11.87 1.79
C ILE A 154 -10.08 13.31 2.15
N ALA A 155 -11.00 14.21 1.80
CA ALA A 155 -10.98 15.60 2.22
C ALA A 155 -12.16 15.89 3.15
N VAL A 156 -11.88 16.60 4.23
CA VAL A 156 -12.88 17.00 5.22
C VAL A 156 -12.72 18.49 5.50
N PRO A 157 -13.81 19.30 5.58
CA PRO A 157 -13.72 20.70 5.96
C PRO A 157 -12.90 20.86 7.24
N ALA A 158 -11.88 21.72 7.21
CA ALA A 158 -10.95 21.88 8.33
C ALA A 158 -11.52 22.78 9.44
N GLN A 159 -12.62 23.50 9.16
CA GLN A 159 -13.25 24.37 10.13
C GLN A 159 -13.78 23.57 11.32
N ASP A 160 -13.42 23.98 12.52
CA ASP A 160 -13.82 23.36 13.80
C ASP A 160 -13.40 21.88 13.95
N LEU A 161 -12.43 21.41 13.14
CA LEU A 161 -11.94 20.05 13.17
C LEU A 161 -10.78 19.90 14.17
N GLU A 162 -11.02 19.19 15.26
CA GLU A 162 -9.98 18.83 16.22
C GLU A 162 -9.13 17.64 15.70
N ILE A 163 -8.19 17.92 14.81
CA ILE A 163 -7.39 16.92 14.09
C ILE A 163 -6.72 15.93 15.03
N GLN A 164 -6.08 16.37 16.11
CA GLN A 164 -5.38 15.48 17.03
C GLN A 164 -6.33 14.49 17.73
N SER A 165 -7.49 14.95 18.15
CA SER A 165 -8.54 14.12 18.74
C SER A 165 -9.05 13.10 17.72
N LEU A 166 -9.28 13.53 16.49
CA LEU A 166 -9.74 12.68 15.39
C LEU A 166 -8.71 11.58 15.04
N LEU A 167 -7.43 11.95 14.88
CA LEU A 167 -6.36 10.98 14.63
C LEU A 167 -6.25 9.93 15.73
N GLN A 168 -6.42 10.34 17.00
CA GLN A 168 -6.38 9.40 18.13
C GLN A 168 -7.55 8.41 18.08
N LYS A 169 -8.75 8.86 17.75
CA LYS A 169 -9.93 7.99 17.60
C LYS A 169 -9.77 7.03 16.44
N LEU A 170 -9.33 7.52 15.30
CA LEU A 170 -9.15 6.70 14.09
C LEU A 170 -8.10 5.58 14.27
N LYS A 171 -7.03 5.83 15.02
CA LYS A 171 -5.99 4.81 15.30
C LYS A 171 -6.50 3.52 15.93
N ALA A 172 -7.68 3.53 16.53
CA ALA A 172 -8.31 2.32 17.07
C ALA A 172 -8.96 1.43 15.99
N HIS A 173 -9.23 1.99 14.81
CA HIS A 173 -10.00 1.34 13.74
C HIS A 173 -9.20 1.10 12.45
N VAL A 174 -8.04 1.73 12.33
CA VAL A 174 -7.22 1.68 11.11
C VAL A 174 -5.75 1.40 11.44
N THR A 175 -5.02 0.87 10.50
CA THR A 175 -3.60 0.54 10.67
C THR A 175 -2.74 1.80 10.73
N HIS A 176 -3.02 2.77 9.84
CA HIS A 176 -2.32 4.04 9.82
C HIS A 176 -3.27 5.17 9.38
N VAL A 177 -3.07 6.36 9.94
CA VAL A 177 -3.77 7.57 9.52
C VAL A 177 -2.86 8.77 9.65
N GLU A 178 -2.82 9.58 8.60
CA GLU A 178 -2.03 10.82 8.56
C GLU A 178 -2.80 11.95 7.87
N VAL A 179 -2.44 13.18 8.20
CA VAL A 179 -2.88 14.37 7.45
C VAL A 179 -1.79 14.71 6.46
N LEU A 180 -2.10 14.59 5.18
CA LEU A 180 -1.17 14.92 4.08
C LEU A 180 -0.94 16.42 3.95
N GLY A 181 -1.89 17.21 4.38
CA GLY A 181 -1.88 18.65 4.29
C GLY A 181 -3.29 19.22 4.10
N TYR A 182 -3.34 20.44 3.63
CA TYR A 182 -4.57 21.19 3.45
C TYR A 182 -4.70 21.66 2.01
N ALA A 183 -5.91 21.64 1.48
CA ALA A 183 -6.20 22.12 0.14
C ALA A 183 -7.56 22.82 0.09
N ARG A 184 -7.74 23.63 -0.93
CA ARG A 184 -9.06 24.14 -1.33
C ARG A 184 -9.51 23.31 -2.53
N PRO A 185 -10.43 22.35 -2.36
CA PRO A 185 -10.96 21.60 -3.48
C PRO A 185 -11.66 22.58 -4.44
N THR A 186 -11.25 22.55 -5.70
CA THR A 186 -11.98 23.27 -6.77
C THR A 186 -13.21 22.46 -7.11
N HIS A 187 -14.36 23.08 -7.05
CA HIS A 187 -15.64 22.53 -7.51
C HIS A 187 -15.66 22.35 -9.02
#